data_2545d5f1e1353792ef3c9d3a427f74bf
#
_entry.id   2545d5f1e1353792ef3c9d3a427f74bf
#
_cell.length_a   1.000
_cell.length_b   1.000
_cell.length_c   1.000
_cell.angle_alpha   90.00
_cell.angle_beta   90.00
_cell.angle_gamma   90.00
#
_symmetry.space_group_name_H-M   'P 1'
#
loop_
_entity.id
_entity.type
_entity.pdbx_description
1 polymer ?
#
loop_
_entity_poly.entity_id
_entity_poly.type
_entity_poly.pdbx_seq_one_letter_code
_entity_poly.pdbx_strand_id
1 'polypeptide(L)'
;MTFQLQIENIVGRPALDGTSEINAYKLQLNTYLKQSARTIVDILPDDVLVKDCIVTNITGSGGVDVTDKKIVKVLRNDFGCVEMPLEFKSYAQANSNSIYEPTKRAPVYYIEGQTTVGGALFIKPDPASSEKGQLYATTYPEPKFSDIAIGNFPDTAEYAVILGASVKLLQYRVNKYLHEDEDIELAQSGTQELNTILGMYNQELQRLGVQVATGEDNGSN
;
A
#
# COMPACT_ATOMS: atom_id res chain seq x y z
N MET A 1 -13.82 -17.83 -1.87
CA MET A 1 -14.33 -17.58 -0.50
C MET A 1 -14.28 -16.07 -0.27
N THR A 2 -15.32 -15.44 0.29
CA THR A 2 -15.31 -13.98 0.54
C THR A 2 -14.29 -13.62 1.63
N PHE A 3 -13.77 -12.39 1.61
CA PHE A 3 -12.83 -11.93 2.65
C PHE A 3 -13.45 -11.97 4.05
N GLN A 4 -14.75 -11.65 4.19
CA GLN A 4 -15.45 -11.79 5.47
C GLN A 4 -15.31 -13.22 6.00
N LEU A 5 -15.63 -14.23 5.19
CA LEU A 5 -15.60 -15.62 5.64
C LEU A 5 -14.18 -16.09 5.96
N GLN A 6 -13.16 -15.60 5.22
CA GLN A 6 -11.77 -15.91 5.50
C GLN A 6 -11.32 -15.32 6.85
N ILE A 7 -11.67 -14.05 7.13
CA ILE A 7 -11.36 -13.40 8.40
C ILE A 7 -12.13 -14.09 9.55
N GLU A 8 -13.42 -14.39 9.38
CA GLU A 8 -14.22 -15.08 10.40
C GLU A 8 -13.71 -16.49 10.72
N ASN A 9 -13.10 -17.17 9.75
CA ASN A 9 -12.43 -18.46 9.98
C ASN A 9 -11.14 -18.33 10.81
N ILE A 10 -10.47 -17.19 10.75
CA ILE A 10 -9.24 -16.93 11.49
C ILE A 10 -9.55 -16.47 12.92
N VAL A 11 -10.46 -15.51 13.08
CA VAL A 11 -10.68 -14.80 14.35
C VAL A 11 -12.04 -15.12 15.01
N GLY A 12 -12.76 -16.10 14.48
CA GLY A 12 -14.11 -16.43 14.92
C GLY A 12 -15.16 -15.38 14.52
N ARG A 13 -16.37 -15.83 14.33
CA ARG A 13 -17.50 -14.96 14.03
C ARG A 13 -18.00 -14.28 15.30
N PRO A 14 -18.21 -12.95 15.32
CA PRO A 14 -18.81 -12.28 16.46
C PRO A 14 -20.27 -12.69 16.60
N ALA A 15 -20.75 -12.80 17.85
CA ALA A 15 -22.18 -12.86 18.14
C ALA A 15 -22.74 -11.45 17.91
N LEU A 16 -23.65 -11.30 16.93
CA LEU A 16 -24.25 -10.02 16.57
C LEU A 16 -25.75 -10.13 16.64
N ASP A 17 -26.39 -9.25 17.42
CA ASP A 17 -27.80 -9.17 17.60
C ASP A 17 -28.39 -8.01 16.79
N GLY A 18 -28.96 -8.36 15.65
CA GLY A 18 -29.72 -7.41 14.84
C GLY A 18 -28.97 -6.81 13.65
N THR A 19 -29.77 -6.23 12.75
CA THR A 19 -29.27 -5.71 11.45
C THR A 19 -28.29 -4.55 11.60
N SER A 20 -28.46 -3.71 12.62
CA SER A 20 -27.59 -2.55 12.85
C SER A 20 -26.17 -2.96 13.19
N GLU A 21 -25.99 -3.93 14.09
CA GLU A 21 -24.67 -4.45 14.48
C GLU A 21 -23.98 -5.18 13.34
N ILE A 22 -24.74 -5.97 12.56
CA ILE A 22 -24.22 -6.63 11.36
C ILE A 22 -23.70 -5.61 10.36
N ASN A 23 -24.41 -4.51 10.13
CA ASN A 23 -24.00 -3.47 9.21
C ASN A 23 -22.76 -2.71 9.72
N ALA A 24 -22.70 -2.40 11.01
CA ALA A 24 -21.54 -1.78 11.64
C ALA A 24 -20.28 -2.66 11.51
N TYR A 25 -20.42 -3.95 11.78
CA TYR A 25 -19.36 -4.94 11.63
C TYR A 25 -18.83 -5.02 10.18
N LYS A 26 -19.73 -5.08 9.19
CA LYS A 26 -19.36 -5.09 7.78
C LYS A 26 -18.62 -3.83 7.35
N LEU A 27 -19.04 -2.66 7.84
CA LEU A 27 -18.35 -1.40 7.58
C LEU A 27 -16.94 -1.39 8.20
N GLN A 28 -16.81 -1.92 9.40
CA GLN A 28 -15.53 -2.06 10.10
C GLN A 28 -14.59 -3.01 9.35
N LEU A 29 -15.09 -4.15 8.86
CA LEU A 29 -14.30 -5.06 8.01
C LEU A 29 -13.79 -4.39 6.74
N ASN A 30 -14.64 -3.63 6.04
CA ASN A 30 -14.19 -2.86 4.87
C ASN A 30 -13.07 -1.89 5.22
N THR A 31 -13.20 -1.18 6.35
CA THR A 31 -12.18 -0.23 6.81
C THR A 31 -10.85 -0.93 7.07
N TYR A 32 -10.87 -2.07 7.76
CA TYR A 32 -9.65 -2.83 8.07
C TYR A 32 -9.02 -3.47 6.85
N LEU A 33 -9.83 -4.02 5.94
CA LEU A 33 -9.34 -4.55 4.66
C LEU A 33 -8.67 -3.46 3.82
N LYS A 34 -9.32 -2.30 3.67
CA LYS A 34 -8.75 -1.16 2.94
C LYS A 34 -7.43 -0.68 3.56
N GLN A 35 -7.39 -0.50 4.88
CA GLN A 35 -6.17 -0.09 5.58
C GLN A 35 -5.06 -1.12 5.44
N SER A 36 -5.36 -2.41 5.57
CA SER A 36 -4.38 -3.49 5.43
C SER A 36 -3.86 -3.58 4.01
N ALA A 37 -4.74 -3.49 3.00
CA ALA A 37 -4.34 -3.49 1.60
C ALA A 37 -3.41 -2.31 1.25
N ARG A 38 -3.71 -1.11 1.73
CA ARG A 38 -2.82 0.07 1.57
C ARG A 38 -1.47 -0.16 2.23
N THR A 39 -1.45 -0.64 3.48
CA THR A 39 -0.20 -0.95 4.18
C THR A 39 0.64 -1.97 3.40
N ILE A 40 0.01 -3.03 2.89
CA ILE A 40 0.72 -4.05 2.09
C ILE A 40 1.29 -3.45 0.82
N VAL A 41 0.52 -2.64 0.07
CA VAL A 41 1.05 -1.95 -1.11
C VAL A 41 2.30 -1.12 -0.77
N ASP A 42 2.28 -0.38 0.35
CA ASP A 42 3.39 0.49 0.73
C ASP A 42 4.67 -0.27 1.07
N ILE A 43 4.55 -1.46 1.68
CA ILE A 43 5.71 -2.23 2.15
C ILE A 43 6.19 -3.29 1.15
N LEU A 44 5.36 -3.68 0.17
CA LEU A 44 5.76 -4.66 -0.84
C LEU A 44 6.93 -4.15 -1.69
N PRO A 45 7.91 -5.02 -1.99
CA PRO A 45 8.99 -4.71 -2.92
C PRO A 45 8.46 -4.36 -4.32
N ASP A 46 9.14 -3.42 -4.98
CA ASP A 46 8.73 -2.92 -6.30
C ASP A 46 8.75 -4.01 -7.39
N ASP A 47 9.62 -5.01 -7.29
CA ASP A 47 9.70 -6.13 -8.22
C ASP A 47 8.48 -7.07 -8.14
N VAL A 48 7.82 -7.12 -6.98
CA VAL A 48 6.54 -7.83 -6.81
C VAL A 48 5.41 -7.03 -7.42
N LEU A 49 5.35 -5.73 -7.13
CA LEU A 49 4.28 -4.83 -7.57
C LEU A 49 4.30 -4.57 -9.08
N VAL A 50 5.47 -4.53 -9.71
CA VAL A 50 5.62 -4.13 -11.12
C VAL A 50 4.80 -5.00 -12.08
N LYS A 51 4.53 -6.25 -11.72
CA LYS A 51 3.78 -7.20 -12.54
C LYS A 51 2.29 -6.84 -12.65
N ASP A 52 1.76 -6.21 -11.59
CA ASP A 52 0.34 -5.84 -11.46
C ASP A 52 0.12 -4.34 -11.63
N CYS A 53 1.18 -3.59 -12.00
CA CYS A 53 1.09 -2.16 -12.26
C CYS A 53 0.30 -1.84 -13.52
N ILE A 54 -0.44 -0.74 -13.45
CA ILE A 54 -0.99 -0.07 -14.63
C ILE A 54 0.12 0.75 -15.28
N VAL A 55 0.39 0.49 -16.56
CA VAL A 55 1.37 1.25 -17.33
C VAL A 55 0.69 2.39 -18.06
N THR A 56 1.06 3.62 -17.70
CA THR A 56 0.57 4.84 -18.35
C THR A 56 1.67 5.45 -19.21
N ASN A 57 1.39 5.70 -20.49
CA ASN A 57 2.32 6.38 -21.39
C ASN A 57 2.28 7.89 -21.16
N ILE A 58 3.46 8.51 -21.11
CA ILE A 58 3.64 9.95 -20.95
C ILE A 58 4.30 10.49 -22.23
N THR A 59 3.71 11.50 -22.85
CA THR A 59 4.24 12.15 -24.05
C THR A 59 4.22 13.66 -23.90
N GLY A 60 5.27 14.32 -24.35
CA GLY A 60 5.40 15.78 -24.28
C GLY A 60 5.54 16.31 -22.86
N SER A 61 5.13 17.56 -22.67
CA SER A 61 5.20 18.28 -21.39
C SER A 61 3.99 18.02 -20.47
N GLY A 62 3.05 17.15 -20.88
CA GLY A 62 1.85 16.85 -20.09
C GLY A 62 2.17 16.02 -18.85
N GLY A 63 1.59 16.42 -17.71
CA GLY A 63 1.65 15.63 -16.48
C GLY A 63 0.62 14.51 -16.48
N VAL A 64 0.93 13.42 -15.78
CA VAL A 64 -0.01 12.30 -15.54
C VAL A 64 -0.45 12.31 -14.09
N ASP A 65 -1.75 12.20 -13.86
CA ASP A 65 -2.33 12.13 -12.52
C ASP A 65 -1.84 10.87 -11.76
N VAL A 66 -1.27 11.10 -10.59
CA VAL A 66 -0.76 10.07 -9.67
C VAL A 66 -1.50 10.06 -8.34
N THR A 67 -2.67 10.69 -8.29
CA THR A 67 -3.54 10.68 -7.11
C THR A 67 -3.89 9.27 -6.70
N ASP A 68 -3.81 8.98 -5.41
CA ASP A 68 -4.10 7.65 -4.83
C ASP A 68 -3.35 6.48 -5.52
N LYS A 69 -2.14 6.74 -6.02
CA LYS A 69 -1.28 5.72 -6.63
C LYS A 69 0.07 5.64 -5.94
N LYS A 70 0.57 4.42 -5.77
CA LYS A 70 1.99 4.19 -5.49
C LYS A 70 2.74 4.14 -6.82
N ILE A 71 3.75 5.00 -6.96
CA ILE A 71 4.67 4.98 -8.10
C ILE A 71 5.68 3.87 -7.84
N VAL A 72 5.75 2.90 -8.74
CA VAL A 72 6.70 1.78 -8.64
C VAL A 72 7.92 2.04 -9.49
N LYS A 73 7.71 2.55 -10.72
CA LYS A 73 8.81 2.83 -11.65
C LYS A 73 8.42 3.89 -12.66
N VAL A 74 9.36 4.75 -13.00
CA VAL A 74 9.20 5.72 -14.09
C VAL A 74 10.33 5.51 -15.09
N LEU A 75 9.99 5.39 -16.37
CA LEU A 75 10.96 5.20 -17.45
C LEU A 75 10.81 6.29 -18.49
N ARG A 76 11.95 6.66 -19.11
CA ARG A 76 12.01 7.40 -20.36
C ARG A 76 12.79 6.57 -21.36
N ASN A 77 12.10 6.02 -22.36
CA ASN A 77 12.58 4.87 -23.15
C ASN A 77 12.97 3.72 -22.20
N ASP A 78 14.23 3.26 -22.28
CA ASP A 78 14.75 2.18 -21.44
C ASP A 78 15.51 2.70 -20.19
N PHE A 79 15.53 4.02 -19.97
CA PHE A 79 16.26 4.63 -18.85
C PHE A 79 15.32 4.88 -17.67
N GLY A 80 15.73 4.43 -16.48
CA GLY A 80 15.05 4.74 -15.23
C GLY A 80 15.13 6.23 -14.91
N CYS A 81 13.99 6.84 -14.60
CA CYS A 81 13.95 8.22 -14.11
C CYS A 81 14.18 8.24 -12.60
N VAL A 82 15.00 9.21 -12.15
CA VAL A 82 15.21 9.45 -10.73
C VAL A 82 14.22 10.53 -10.26
N GLU A 83 13.66 10.35 -9.07
CA GLU A 83 12.82 11.38 -8.47
C GLU A 83 13.64 12.62 -8.11
N MET A 84 13.15 13.78 -8.51
CA MET A 84 13.75 15.06 -8.20
C MET A 84 12.81 15.86 -7.28
N PRO A 85 13.31 16.37 -6.13
CA PRO A 85 12.51 17.23 -5.29
C PRO A 85 11.97 18.44 -6.04
N LEU A 86 10.74 18.84 -5.75
CA LEU A 86 10.05 19.93 -6.46
C LEU A 86 10.81 21.27 -6.39
N GLU A 87 11.55 21.51 -5.33
CA GLU A 87 12.41 22.71 -5.17
C GLU A 87 13.48 22.85 -6.25
N PHE A 88 13.90 21.73 -6.85
CA PHE A 88 14.86 21.71 -7.96
C PHE A 88 14.20 21.76 -9.36
N LYS A 89 12.88 21.91 -9.43
CA LYS A 89 12.12 21.98 -10.70
C LYS A 89 12.68 23.02 -11.67
N SER A 90 13.12 24.17 -11.16
CA SER A 90 13.70 25.25 -11.98
C SER A 90 14.96 24.80 -12.72
N TYR A 91 15.78 23.95 -12.12
CA TYR A 91 16.98 23.40 -12.76
C TYR A 91 16.64 22.40 -13.86
N ALA A 92 15.55 21.65 -13.72
CA ALA A 92 15.07 20.73 -14.75
C ALA A 92 14.43 21.43 -15.95
N GLN A 93 14.02 22.70 -15.78
CA GLN A 93 13.39 23.50 -16.82
C GLN A 93 14.35 24.49 -17.49
N ALA A 94 15.50 24.75 -16.88
CA ALA A 94 16.48 25.70 -17.43
C ALA A 94 17.21 25.06 -18.60
N ASN A 95 17.22 25.76 -19.75
CA ASN A 95 18.07 25.47 -20.91
C ASN A 95 19.52 25.90 -20.60
N SER A 96 20.11 25.45 -19.53
CA SER A 96 21.46 25.84 -19.12
C SER A 96 22.36 24.63 -19.05
N ASN A 97 23.61 24.79 -19.43
CA ASN A 97 24.68 23.80 -19.29
C ASN A 97 25.02 23.50 -17.81
N SER A 98 23.97 23.29 -17.00
CA SER A 98 24.09 22.93 -15.61
C SER A 98 24.42 21.45 -15.49
N ILE A 99 25.31 21.10 -14.55
CA ILE A 99 25.61 19.70 -14.21
C ILE A 99 24.36 18.96 -13.67
N TYR A 100 23.32 19.70 -13.27
CA TYR A 100 22.03 19.17 -12.80
C TYR A 100 20.98 19.08 -13.91
N GLU A 101 21.32 19.44 -15.16
CA GLU A 101 20.38 19.36 -16.27
C GLU A 101 20.07 17.89 -16.60
N PRO A 102 18.79 17.51 -16.56
CA PRO A 102 18.39 16.14 -16.92
C PRO A 102 18.71 15.86 -18.39
N THR A 103 19.25 14.71 -18.65
CA THR A 103 19.56 14.25 -20.01
C THR A 103 18.67 13.09 -20.41
N LYS A 104 18.66 12.76 -21.71
CA LYS A 104 17.93 11.58 -22.20
C LYS A 104 18.40 10.25 -21.58
N ARG A 105 19.66 10.19 -21.12
CA ARG A 105 20.24 8.98 -20.47
C ARG A 105 20.17 9.02 -18.95
N ALA A 106 19.99 10.21 -18.37
CA ALA A 106 19.79 10.44 -16.95
C ALA A 106 18.53 11.30 -16.77
N PRO A 107 17.35 10.73 -17.09
CA PRO A 107 16.10 11.46 -16.96
C PRO A 107 15.66 11.54 -15.49
N VAL A 108 14.89 12.57 -15.18
CA VAL A 108 14.29 12.76 -13.87
C VAL A 108 12.77 12.88 -13.97
N TYR A 109 12.09 12.65 -12.88
CA TYR A 109 10.68 13.01 -12.74
C TYR A 109 10.46 13.82 -11.47
N TYR A 110 9.42 14.61 -11.44
CA TYR A 110 8.95 15.31 -10.25
C TYR A 110 7.43 15.30 -10.22
N ILE A 111 6.87 15.48 -9.03
CA ILE A 111 5.43 15.54 -8.81
C ILE A 111 5.07 16.97 -8.41
N GLU A 112 4.12 17.57 -9.13
CA GLU A 112 3.63 18.91 -8.90
C GLU A 112 2.17 18.87 -8.44
N GLY A 113 1.78 19.81 -7.57
CA GLY A 113 0.42 19.89 -7.08
C GLY A 113 0.10 18.92 -5.97
N GLN A 114 1.10 18.54 -5.15
CA GLN A 114 0.88 17.80 -3.90
C GLN A 114 0.07 18.63 -2.90
N THR A 115 -1.20 18.79 -3.19
CA THR A 115 -2.20 19.05 -2.15
C THR A 115 -2.66 17.69 -1.62
N THR A 116 -3.31 17.65 -0.48
CA THR A 116 -3.77 16.43 0.21
C THR A 116 -4.57 15.44 -0.65
N VAL A 117 -4.83 15.71 -1.92
CA VAL A 117 -5.75 14.98 -2.79
C VAL A 117 -5.15 14.54 -4.14
N GLY A 118 -3.94 14.97 -4.51
CA GLY A 118 -3.35 14.51 -5.76
C GLY A 118 -2.23 15.36 -6.31
N GLY A 119 -1.47 14.79 -7.22
CA GLY A 119 -0.40 15.45 -7.93
C GLY A 119 -0.29 14.95 -9.38
N ALA A 120 0.36 15.73 -10.23
CA ALA A 120 0.70 15.32 -11.58
C ALA A 120 2.22 15.05 -11.66
N LEU A 121 2.57 13.90 -12.24
CA LEU A 121 3.96 13.49 -12.48
C LEU A 121 4.40 13.99 -13.85
N PHE A 122 5.58 14.60 -13.88
CA PHE A 122 6.24 15.12 -15.08
C PHE A 122 7.61 14.47 -15.26
N ILE A 123 7.97 14.14 -16.50
CA ILE A 123 9.30 13.60 -16.85
C ILE A 123 10.12 14.69 -17.54
N LYS A 124 11.40 14.81 -17.19
CA LYS A 124 12.35 15.71 -17.86
C LYS A 124 13.62 14.98 -18.28
N PRO A 125 14.19 15.30 -19.45
CA PRO A 125 13.60 16.15 -20.52
C PRO A 125 12.31 15.55 -21.05
N ASP A 126 11.41 16.39 -21.54
CA ASP A 126 10.10 15.97 -22.05
C ASP A 126 10.24 14.86 -23.10
N PRO A 127 9.48 13.75 -22.97
CA PRO A 127 9.48 12.69 -23.96
C PRO A 127 8.90 13.20 -25.28
N ALA A 128 9.64 13.13 -26.37
CA ALA A 128 9.10 13.41 -27.71
C ALA A 128 8.05 12.34 -28.09
N SER A 129 7.22 12.62 -29.09
CA SER A 129 6.18 11.67 -29.56
C SER A 129 6.73 10.32 -30.03
N SER A 130 8.03 10.27 -30.42
CA SER A 130 8.74 9.05 -30.78
C SER A 130 9.45 8.39 -29.59
N GLU A 131 9.53 9.05 -28.44
CA GLU A 131 10.19 8.60 -27.24
C GLU A 131 9.13 8.31 -26.16
N LYS A 132 9.13 7.10 -25.60
CA LYS A 132 8.11 6.71 -24.62
C LYS A 132 8.55 7.10 -23.22
N GLY A 133 7.77 7.99 -22.57
CA GLY A 133 7.71 8.07 -21.12
C GLY A 133 6.73 7.02 -20.63
N GLN A 134 7.07 6.26 -19.58
CA GLN A 134 6.19 5.24 -19.00
C GLN A 134 6.18 5.36 -17.50
N LEU A 135 4.98 5.44 -16.94
CA LEU A 135 4.73 5.37 -15.51
C LEU A 135 4.17 3.98 -15.19
N TYR A 136 4.84 3.26 -14.33
CA TYR A 136 4.36 2.05 -13.69
C TYR A 136 3.85 2.44 -12.30
N ALA A 137 2.56 2.36 -12.10
CA ALA A 137 1.94 2.70 -10.84
C ALA A 137 0.83 1.72 -10.49
N THR A 138 0.65 1.48 -9.21
CA THR A 138 -0.50 0.72 -8.71
C THR A 138 -1.44 1.64 -7.96
N THR A 139 -2.73 1.50 -8.19
CA THR A 139 -3.76 2.22 -7.43
C THR A 139 -3.94 1.54 -6.09
N TYR A 140 -4.08 2.31 -5.03
CA TYR A 140 -4.40 1.74 -3.71
C TYR A 140 -5.74 1.02 -3.75
N PRO A 141 -5.76 -0.29 -3.46
CA PRO A 141 -6.98 -1.08 -3.57
C PRO A 141 -7.98 -0.75 -2.47
N GLU A 142 -9.25 -0.93 -2.78
CA GLU A 142 -10.36 -0.74 -1.84
C GLU A 142 -11.21 -2.02 -1.71
N PRO A 143 -10.64 -3.10 -1.18
CA PRO A 143 -11.35 -4.37 -1.04
C PRO A 143 -12.54 -4.24 -0.09
N LYS A 144 -13.60 -4.98 -0.41
CA LYS A 144 -14.81 -5.07 0.40
C LYS A 144 -14.92 -6.46 1.04
N PHE A 145 -15.63 -6.53 2.15
CA PHE A 145 -15.86 -7.79 2.86
C PHE A 145 -16.49 -8.89 1.98
N SER A 146 -17.26 -8.49 0.95
CA SER A 146 -17.95 -9.39 0.01
C SER A 146 -17.07 -9.90 -1.12
N ASP A 147 -15.93 -9.28 -1.34
CA ASP A 147 -15.06 -9.61 -2.47
C ASP A 147 -14.34 -10.94 -2.23
N ILE A 148 -13.92 -11.57 -3.32
CA ILE A 148 -13.21 -12.85 -3.30
C ILE A 148 -11.76 -12.72 -3.78
N ALA A 149 -11.40 -11.58 -4.35
CA ALA A 149 -10.07 -11.20 -4.83
C ALA A 149 -9.93 -9.68 -4.88
N ILE A 150 -8.70 -9.18 -4.90
CA ILE A 150 -8.38 -7.76 -5.00
C ILE A 150 -7.90 -7.46 -6.43
N GLY A 151 -8.63 -6.61 -7.16
CA GLY A 151 -8.23 -6.25 -8.53
C GLY A 151 -6.93 -5.44 -8.58
N ASN A 152 -6.10 -5.68 -9.59
CA ASN A 152 -4.80 -5.04 -9.81
C ASN A 152 -3.88 -5.10 -8.58
N PHE A 153 -3.86 -6.25 -7.92
CA PHE A 153 -3.08 -6.50 -6.71
C PHE A 153 -2.48 -7.91 -6.80
N PRO A 154 -1.24 -8.14 -6.32
CA PRO A 154 -0.62 -9.46 -6.37
C PRO A 154 -1.43 -10.51 -5.60
N ASP A 155 -1.93 -11.55 -6.27
CA ASP A 155 -2.67 -12.65 -5.64
C ASP A 155 -1.90 -13.27 -4.47
N THR A 156 -0.56 -13.31 -4.61
CA THR A 156 0.33 -13.82 -3.56
C THR A 156 0.32 -13.01 -2.28
N ALA A 157 -0.12 -11.75 -2.33
CA ALA A 157 -0.15 -10.84 -1.18
C ALA A 157 -1.55 -10.68 -0.57
N GLU A 158 -2.61 -11.24 -1.19
CA GLU A 158 -3.98 -11.15 -0.66
C GLU A 158 -4.11 -11.73 0.75
N TYR A 159 -3.41 -12.85 1.01
CA TYR A 159 -3.47 -13.47 2.34
C TYR A 159 -2.87 -12.57 3.42
N ALA A 160 -1.83 -11.81 3.12
CA ALA A 160 -1.28 -10.82 4.04
C ALA A 160 -2.30 -9.71 4.38
N VAL A 161 -3.13 -9.29 3.39
CA VAL A 161 -4.22 -8.33 3.62
C VAL A 161 -5.25 -8.89 4.60
N ILE A 162 -5.63 -10.16 4.43
CA ILE A 162 -6.60 -10.84 5.30
C ILE A 162 -6.05 -10.94 6.72
N LEU A 163 -4.81 -11.37 6.89
CA LEU A 163 -4.16 -11.45 8.19
C LEU A 163 -4.04 -10.08 8.85
N GLY A 164 -3.64 -9.04 8.11
CA GLY A 164 -3.56 -7.68 8.62
C GLY A 164 -4.91 -7.12 9.06
N ALA A 165 -6.00 -7.42 8.32
CA ALA A 165 -7.36 -7.06 8.72
C ALA A 165 -7.81 -7.85 9.96
N SER A 166 -7.43 -9.12 10.07
CA SER A 166 -7.71 -9.97 11.24
C SER A 166 -7.01 -9.46 12.50
N VAL A 167 -5.75 -9.04 12.39
CA VAL A 167 -5.01 -8.40 13.50
C VAL A 167 -5.74 -7.15 13.99
N LYS A 168 -6.16 -6.25 13.10
CA LYS A 168 -6.89 -5.03 13.47
C LYS A 168 -8.24 -5.33 14.13
N LEU A 169 -8.95 -6.34 13.64
CA LEU A 169 -10.23 -6.76 14.22
C LEU A 169 -10.06 -7.33 15.63
N LEU A 170 -9.02 -8.14 15.86
CA LEU A 170 -8.72 -8.65 17.20
C LEU A 170 -8.26 -7.56 18.15
N GLN A 171 -7.42 -6.63 17.71
CA GLN A 171 -7.04 -5.46 18.50
C GLN A 171 -8.28 -4.68 18.97
N TYR A 172 -9.23 -4.47 18.07
CA TYR A 172 -10.48 -3.81 18.45
C TYR A 172 -11.27 -4.63 19.50
N ARG A 173 -11.38 -5.96 19.33
CA ARG A 173 -12.09 -6.82 20.29
C ARG A 173 -11.41 -6.84 21.66
N VAL A 174 -10.09 -6.99 21.70
CA VAL A 174 -9.33 -6.95 22.98
C VAL A 174 -9.54 -5.63 23.70
N ASN A 175 -9.46 -4.51 22.95
CA ASN A 175 -9.72 -3.18 23.53
C ASN A 175 -11.14 -3.06 24.07
N LYS A 176 -12.14 -3.62 23.37
CA LYS A 176 -13.53 -3.63 23.81
C LYS A 176 -13.67 -4.41 25.12
N TYR A 177 -13.14 -5.63 25.21
CA TYR A 177 -13.17 -6.44 26.43
C TYR A 177 -12.53 -5.73 27.62
N LEU A 178 -11.41 -5.02 27.40
CA LEU A 178 -10.70 -4.32 28.48
C LEU A 178 -11.43 -3.06 28.96
N HIS A 179 -12.05 -2.30 28.05
CA HIS A 179 -12.51 -0.96 28.38
C HIS A 179 -14.03 -0.81 28.42
N GLU A 180 -14.79 -1.66 27.74
CA GLU A 180 -16.25 -1.60 27.72
C GLU A 180 -16.87 -2.73 28.57
N ASP A 181 -16.40 -3.96 28.41
CA ASP A 181 -16.98 -5.14 29.05
C ASP A 181 -16.30 -5.46 30.40
N GLU A 182 -15.15 -4.84 30.68
CA GLU A 182 -14.31 -5.09 31.89
C GLU A 182 -13.98 -6.58 32.11
N ASP A 183 -13.95 -7.38 31.02
CA ASP A 183 -13.70 -8.82 31.04
C ASP A 183 -12.22 -9.11 30.80
N ILE A 184 -11.48 -9.25 31.92
CA ILE A 184 -10.03 -9.48 31.88
C ILE A 184 -9.69 -10.87 31.30
N GLU A 185 -10.51 -11.89 31.52
CA GLU A 185 -10.25 -13.25 31.04
C GLU A 185 -10.37 -13.32 29.51
N LEU A 186 -11.42 -12.74 28.96
CA LEU A 186 -11.58 -12.63 27.51
C LEU A 186 -10.52 -11.75 26.86
N ALA A 187 -10.10 -10.66 27.51
CA ALA A 187 -9.04 -9.81 27.03
C ALA A 187 -7.67 -10.55 27.00
N GLN A 188 -7.37 -11.36 28.01
CA GLN A 188 -6.14 -12.18 28.03
C GLN A 188 -6.16 -13.25 26.94
N SER A 189 -7.26 -13.97 26.78
CA SER A 189 -7.43 -14.96 25.72
C SER A 189 -7.30 -14.31 24.32
N GLY A 190 -7.95 -13.17 24.10
CA GLY A 190 -7.88 -12.42 22.87
C GLY A 190 -6.46 -11.89 22.56
N THR A 191 -5.70 -11.53 23.59
CA THR A 191 -4.29 -11.12 23.45
C THR A 191 -3.41 -12.29 23.00
N GLN A 192 -3.63 -13.49 23.50
CA GLN A 192 -2.88 -14.67 23.05
C GLN A 192 -3.19 -15.00 21.58
N GLU A 193 -4.47 -14.94 21.20
CA GLU A 193 -4.89 -15.13 19.81
C GLU A 193 -4.28 -14.06 18.90
N LEU A 194 -4.32 -12.78 19.31
CA LEU A 194 -3.71 -11.67 18.60
C LEU A 194 -2.22 -11.91 18.33
N ASN A 195 -1.46 -12.33 19.34
CA ASN A 195 -0.02 -12.62 19.20
C ASN A 195 0.23 -13.76 18.20
N THR A 196 -0.62 -14.79 18.23
CA THR A 196 -0.52 -15.90 17.26
C THR A 196 -0.73 -15.42 15.83
N ILE A 197 -1.78 -14.64 15.59
CA ILE A 197 -2.09 -14.14 14.24
C ILE A 197 -1.06 -13.10 13.79
N LEU A 198 -0.54 -12.28 14.70
CA LEU A 198 0.55 -11.36 14.40
C LEU A 198 1.82 -12.11 13.97
N GLY A 199 2.10 -13.23 14.60
CA GLY A 199 3.19 -14.14 14.18
C GLY A 199 3.00 -14.67 12.76
N MET A 200 1.78 -15.12 12.42
CA MET A 200 1.43 -15.58 11.08
C MET A 200 1.55 -14.43 10.05
N TYR A 201 1.09 -13.24 10.40
CA TYR A 201 1.20 -12.05 9.56
C TYR A 201 2.66 -11.70 9.25
N ASN A 202 3.53 -11.70 10.27
CA ASN A 202 4.95 -11.41 10.10
C ASN A 202 5.65 -12.48 9.24
N GLN A 203 5.32 -13.76 9.40
CA GLN A 203 5.81 -14.83 8.53
C GLN A 203 5.40 -14.64 7.08
N GLU A 204 4.15 -14.23 6.85
CA GLU A 204 3.65 -13.97 5.51
C GLU A 204 4.34 -12.76 4.86
N LEU A 205 4.60 -11.69 5.62
CA LEU A 205 5.38 -10.54 5.14
C LEU A 205 6.81 -10.96 4.75
N GLN A 206 7.47 -11.78 5.57
CA GLN A 206 8.79 -12.31 5.24
C GLN A 206 8.77 -13.17 3.95
N ARG A 207 7.72 -13.98 3.76
CA ARG A 207 7.52 -14.76 2.51
C ARG A 207 7.41 -13.87 1.29
N LEU A 208 6.83 -12.68 1.43
CA LEU A 208 6.69 -11.68 0.38
C LEU A 208 7.97 -10.84 0.17
N GLY A 209 9.05 -11.13 0.89
CA GLY A 209 10.32 -10.41 0.80
C GLY A 209 10.36 -9.09 1.58
N VAL A 210 9.36 -8.83 2.43
CA VAL A 210 9.35 -7.66 3.30
C VAL A 210 10.27 -7.89 4.49
N GLN A 211 11.21 -6.97 4.73
CA GLN A 211 12.04 -7.02 5.93
C GLN A 211 11.21 -6.59 7.15
N VAL A 212 10.84 -7.56 7.96
CA VAL A 212 10.20 -7.28 9.25
C VAL A 212 11.32 -7.06 10.28
N ALA A 213 11.34 -5.89 10.90
CA ALA A 213 12.27 -5.62 12.00
C ALA A 213 11.98 -6.62 13.14
N THR A 214 12.82 -7.63 13.27
CA THR A 214 12.81 -8.48 14.45
C THR A 214 13.38 -7.62 15.57
N GLY A 215 12.54 -7.29 16.56
CA GLY A 215 12.93 -6.49 17.73
C GLY A 215 13.89 -7.22 18.66
N GLU A 216 15.04 -7.64 18.15
CA GLU A 216 16.22 -8.01 18.91
C GLU A 216 17.22 -6.86 18.83
N ASP A 217 16.88 -5.75 19.45
CA ASP A 217 17.91 -4.81 19.88
C ASP A 217 18.56 -5.42 21.13
N ASN A 218 19.53 -6.32 20.86
CA ASN A 218 20.45 -6.81 21.85
C ASN A 218 21.25 -5.60 22.34
N GLY A 219 20.81 -5.04 23.47
CA GLY A 219 21.64 -4.22 24.31
C GLY A 219 22.93 -4.97 24.64
N SER A 220 23.96 -4.70 23.87
CA SER A 220 25.34 -5.07 24.16
C SER A 220 26.19 -3.82 24.08
N ASN A 221 26.38 -3.23 25.18
CA ASN A 221 27.50 -2.50 25.78
C ASN A 221 27.12 -1.16 26.35
#